data_fbeaa0fbde3e199c21862e30a7134d5f
#
_entry.id   fbeaa0fbde3e199c21862e30a7134d5f
#
_cell.length_a   1.000
_cell.length_b   1.000
_cell.length_c   1.000
_cell.angle_alpha   90.00
_cell.angle_beta   90.00
_cell.angle_gamma   90.00
#
_symmetry.space_group_name_H-M   'P 1'
#
loop_
_entity.id
_entity.type
_entity.pdbx_description
1 polymer ?
#
loop_
_entity_poly.entity_id
_entity_poly.type
_entity_poly.pdbx_seq_one_letter_code
_entity_poly.pdbx_strand_id
1 'polypeptide(L)'
;MCKECAGKLSPWFNERRHSTVAEINDQLEYRKANEAKVESFNITRTLGEDTKILLDEDAGNFMVTSSRNWAEDNPDVIAFSDVTGCMLDIDEEEREIMREGRDGEQESYNPPRFTYYYDFYIVIHVRNPYFDEIRFKLNRRRVEIDSSRYMSSSSVGRRSGMDRFNNNNDGFGLGQILGGIASGVASGLAGGNRYNPEMDVDYRHYKEMGEEIRAQLLQVRQEARENAVAASAPKTAVTCPYCGATTMPDASGCCEYCGGALNG
;
A
#
# COMPACT_ATOMS: atom_id res chain seq x y z
N MET A 1 7.53 15.61 28.94
CA MET A 1 6.14 15.22 28.62
C MET A 1 5.74 14.02 29.47
N CYS A 2 4.53 14.02 30.06
CA CYS A 2 4.04 12.86 30.83
C CYS A 2 3.54 11.74 29.89
N LYS A 3 3.38 10.51 30.43
CA LYS A 3 2.93 9.35 29.65
C LYS A 3 1.52 9.54 29.06
N GLU A 4 0.64 10.20 29.79
CA GLU A 4 -0.74 10.48 29.33
C GLU A 4 -0.77 11.42 28.10
N CYS A 5 0.00 12.52 28.14
CA CYS A 5 0.10 13.43 26.99
C CYS A 5 0.76 12.73 25.81
N ALA A 6 1.77 11.88 26.05
CA ALA A 6 2.43 11.14 25.00
C ALA A 6 1.49 10.14 24.28
N GLY A 7 0.55 9.54 25.03
CA GLY A 7 -0.43 8.60 24.48
C GLY A 7 -1.54 9.28 23.66
N LYS A 8 -1.74 10.59 23.84
CA LYS A 8 -2.74 11.36 23.09
C LYS A 8 -2.24 11.90 21.75
N LEU A 9 -0.91 11.91 21.55
CA LEU A 9 -0.32 12.34 20.27
C LEU A 9 -0.58 11.31 19.18
N SER A 10 -0.53 11.75 17.93
CA SER A 10 -0.58 10.84 16.79
C SER A 10 0.52 9.77 16.88
N PRO A 11 0.22 8.50 16.60
CA PRO A 11 1.24 7.45 16.52
C PRO A 11 2.28 7.74 15.43
N TRP A 12 1.91 8.51 14.41
CA TRP A 12 2.76 8.87 13.27
C TRP A 12 3.63 10.10 13.51
N PHE A 13 3.42 10.81 14.62
CA PHE A 13 4.23 11.98 15.00
C PHE A 13 5.57 11.54 15.58
N ASN A 14 6.57 11.36 14.71
CA ASN A 14 7.88 10.79 15.07
C ASN A 14 8.82 11.79 15.71
N GLU A 15 8.68 13.10 15.45
CA GLU A 15 9.59 14.15 15.93
C GLU A 15 9.31 14.64 17.36
N ARG A 16 8.42 13.98 18.08
CA ARG A 16 8.00 14.37 19.46
C ARG A 16 9.16 14.59 20.46
N ARG A 17 10.34 14.01 20.20
CA ARG A 17 11.52 14.19 21.05
C ARG A 17 12.26 15.51 20.80
N HIS A 18 12.09 16.08 19.63
CA HIS A 18 12.73 17.31 19.18
C HIS A 18 11.78 18.50 19.16
N SER A 19 10.50 18.25 19.43
CA SER A 19 9.43 19.26 19.38
C SER A 19 9.43 20.13 20.63
N THR A 20 9.10 21.39 20.44
CA THR A 20 8.85 22.36 21.49
C THR A 20 7.54 22.08 22.24
N VAL A 21 7.33 22.70 23.39
CA VAL A 21 6.06 22.59 24.13
C VAL A 21 4.90 23.16 23.33
N ALA A 22 5.14 24.22 22.55
CA ALA A 22 4.12 24.83 21.70
C ALA A 22 3.65 23.84 20.61
N GLU A 23 4.58 23.24 19.87
CA GLU A 23 4.27 22.24 18.83
C GLU A 23 3.54 21.02 19.39
N ILE A 24 3.88 20.57 20.60
CA ILE A 24 3.17 19.49 21.29
C ILE A 24 1.74 19.89 21.61
N ASN A 25 1.51 21.13 22.08
CA ASN A 25 0.16 21.63 22.37
C ASN A 25 -0.67 21.77 21.09
N ASP A 26 -0.09 22.30 20.02
CA ASP A 26 -0.74 22.42 18.71
C ASP A 26 -1.16 21.04 18.17
N GLN A 27 -0.30 20.03 18.35
CA GLN A 27 -0.62 18.66 17.97
C GLN A 27 -1.74 18.05 18.85
N LEU A 28 -1.79 18.37 20.14
CA LEU A 28 -2.88 17.92 21.02
C LEU A 28 -4.21 18.58 20.64
N GLU A 29 -4.21 19.86 20.24
CA GLU A 29 -5.41 20.53 19.72
C GLU A 29 -5.87 19.91 18.39
N TYR A 30 -4.93 19.60 17.49
CA TYR A 30 -5.21 18.85 16.26
C TYR A 30 -5.90 17.52 16.56
N ARG A 31 -5.36 16.74 17.52
CA ARG A 31 -5.93 15.46 17.95
C ARG A 31 -7.34 15.60 18.52
N LYS A 32 -7.59 16.66 19.29
CA LYS A 32 -8.90 16.97 19.81
C LYS A 32 -9.90 17.33 18.69
N ALA A 33 -9.47 18.11 17.71
CA ALA A 33 -10.30 18.40 16.55
C ALA A 33 -10.57 17.15 15.69
N ASN A 34 -9.67 16.16 15.71
CA ASN A 34 -9.83 14.88 15.01
C ASN A 34 -10.96 14.02 15.62
N GLU A 35 -11.28 14.15 16.92
CA GLU A 35 -12.36 13.39 17.58
C GLU A 35 -13.69 13.56 16.83
N ALA A 36 -14.04 14.78 16.44
CA ALA A 36 -15.26 15.04 15.68
C ALA A 36 -15.27 14.37 14.29
N LYS A 37 -14.10 14.24 13.66
CA LYS A 37 -13.97 13.52 12.38
C LYS A 37 -14.16 12.02 12.58
N VAL A 38 -13.62 11.47 13.67
CA VAL A 38 -13.77 10.05 14.03
C VAL A 38 -15.23 9.73 14.36
N GLU A 39 -15.92 10.59 15.10
CA GLU A 39 -17.35 10.43 15.43
C GLU A 39 -18.25 10.42 14.19
N SER A 40 -17.91 11.22 13.17
CA SER A 40 -18.67 11.30 11.92
C SER A 40 -18.25 10.31 10.85
N PHE A 41 -17.21 9.51 11.09
CA PHE A 41 -16.61 8.61 10.11
C PHE A 41 -17.53 7.43 9.80
N ASN A 42 -17.88 7.27 8.51
CA ASN A 42 -18.71 6.16 8.02
C ASN A 42 -17.84 5.17 7.21
N ILE A 43 -17.68 3.95 7.73
CA ILE A 43 -16.87 2.95 7.04
C ILE A 43 -17.61 2.43 5.81
N THR A 44 -17.13 2.77 4.63
CA THR A 44 -17.64 2.24 3.34
C THR A 44 -16.83 1.02 2.89
N ARG A 45 -15.53 1.00 3.18
CA ARG A 45 -14.63 -0.11 2.81
C ARG A 45 -13.54 -0.32 3.85
N THR A 46 -13.08 -1.56 3.97
CA THR A 46 -11.97 -1.97 4.83
C THR A 46 -10.93 -2.71 4.02
N LEU A 47 -9.66 -2.31 4.14
CA LEU A 47 -8.52 -2.96 3.49
C LEU A 47 -7.54 -3.46 4.57
N GLY A 48 -6.90 -4.61 4.32
CA GLY A 48 -5.98 -5.22 5.27
C GLY A 48 -6.67 -6.09 6.32
N GLU A 49 -5.87 -6.78 7.14
CA GLU A 49 -6.34 -7.77 8.12
C GLU A 49 -6.09 -7.34 9.56
N ASP A 50 -4.83 -7.37 10.03
CA ASP A 50 -4.45 -7.01 11.41
C ASP A 50 -4.42 -5.48 11.58
N THR A 51 -3.61 -4.79 10.80
CA THR A 51 -3.68 -3.34 10.63
C THR A 51 -4.53 -3.05 9.41
N LYS A 52 -5.55 -2.23 9.60
CA LYS A 52 -6.58 -1.95 8.60
C LYS A 52 -6.53 -0.50 8.17
N ILE A 53 -6.84 -0.28 6.92
CA ILE A 53 -7.20 1.02 6.40
C ILE A 53 -8.72 1.03 6.27
N LEU A 54 -9.37 1.93 6.97
CA LEU A 54 -10.81 2.15 6.89
C LEU A 54 -11.03 3.34 5.96
N LEU A 55 -11.89 3.17 4.97
CA LEU A 55 -12.23 4.20 4.00
C LEU A 55 -13.65 4.71 4.27
N ASP A 56 -13.81 6.02 4.20
CA ASP A 56 -15.07 6.74 4.09
C ASP A 56 -15.07 7.43 2.73
N GLU A 57 -15.58 6.70 1.73
CA GLU A 57 -15.56 7.16 0.33
C GLU A 57 -16.53 8.33 0.14
N ASP A 58 -17.60 8.40 0.92
CA ASP A 58 -18.61 9.47 0.86
C ASP A 58 -18.03 10.80 1.36
N ALA A 59 -17.28 10.77 2.47
CA ALA A 59 -16.61 11.93 3.03
C ALA A 59 -15.21 12.19 2.42
N GLY A 60 -14.68 11.26 1.62
CA GLY A 60 -13.37 11.37 0.98
C GLY A 60 -12.19 11.25 1.95
N ASN A 61 -12.32 10.41 2.98
CA ASN A 61 -11.36 10.27 4.05
C ASN A 61 -10.94 8.81 4.28
N PHE A 62 -9.79 8.62 4.94
CA PHE A 62 -9.37 7.32 5.45
C PHE A 62 -8.71 7.46 6.81
N MET A 63 -8.59 6.33 7.51
CA MET A 63 -7.78 6.18 8.71
C MET A 63 -7.11 4.82 8.77
N VAL A 64 -6.00 4.73 9.51
CA VAL A 64 -5.25 3.49 9.72
C VAL A 64 -5.37 3.10 11.19
N THR A 65 -5.77 1.85 11.45
CA THR A 65 -5.93 1.33 12.82
C THR A 65 -5.69 -0.17 12.89
N SER A 66 -5.15 -0.64 14.02
CA SER A 66 -5.10 -2.05 14.38
C SER A 66 -6.10 -2.40 15.50
N SER A 67 -6.81 -1.39 15.99
CA SER A 67 -7.73 -1.54 17.10
C SER A 67 -9.12 -1.98 16.64
N ARG A 68 -9.78 -2.77 17.49
CA ARG A 68 -11.20 -3.08 17.32
C ARG A 68 -12.09 -1.95 17.81
N ASN A 69 -11.61 -1.21 18.82
CA ASN A 69 -12.29 -0.05 19.41
C ASN A 69 -11.69 1.25 18.87
N TRP A 70 -11.51 1.33 17.56
CA TRP A 70 -10.84 2.44 16.90
C TRP A 70 -11.46 3.82 17.23
N ALA A 71 -12.77 3.89 17.48
CA ALA A 71 -13.44 5.14 17.83
C ALA A 71 -12.93 5.73 19.17
N GLU A 72 -12.53 4.88 20.13
CA GLU A 72 -11.97 5.32 21.42
C GLU A 72 -10.49 5.71 21.30
N ASP A 73 -9.77 5.10 20.35
CA ASP A 73 -8.34 5.34 20.13
C ASP A 73 -8.05 6.60 19.31
N ASN A 74 -9.09 7.22 18.74
CA ASN A 74 -9.01 8.43 17.95
C ASN A 74 -7.93 8.35 16.85
N PRO A 75 -7.98 7.41 15.90
CA PRO A 75 -7.01 7.35 14.80
C PRO A 75 -7.09 8.60 13.93
N ASP A 76 -5.97 8.98 13.32
CA ASP A 76 -5.91 10.16 12.47
C ASP A 76 -6.77 9.98 11.21
N VAL A 77 -7.77 10.84 11.03
CA VAL A 77 -8.62 10.89 9.84
C VAL A 77 -7.98 11.83 8.82
N ILE A 78 -7.65 11.28 7.65
CA ILE A 78 -6.86 11.93 6.62
C ILE A 78 -7.68 11.97 5.32
N ALA A 79 -7.69 13.12 4.66
CA ALA A 79 -8.39 13.25 3.38
C ALA A 79 -7.64 12.52 2.26
N PHE A 80 -8.37 11.90 1.31
CA PHE A 80 -7.76 11.28 0.14
C PHE A 80 -6.93 12.26 -0.68
N SER A 81 -7.33 13.53 -0.73
CA SER A 81 -6.59 14.59 -1.41
C SER A 81 -5.20 14.84 -0.82
N ASP A 82 -4.99 14.49 0.45
CA ASP A 82 -3.71 14.69 1.13
C ASP A 82 -2.73 13.53 0.90
N VAL A 83 -3.18 12.42 0.33
CA VAL A 83 -2.30 11.33 -0.09
C VAL A 83 -1.42 11.80 -1.25
N THR A 84 -0.10 11.74 -1.08
CA THR A 84 0.87 12.06 -2.12
C THR A 84 1.43 10.83 -2.81
N GLY A 85 1.49 9.70 -2.10
CA GLY A 85 1.95 8.41 -2.63
C GLY A 85 1.54 7.26 -1.73
N CYS A 86 1.57 6.04 -2.29
CA CYS A 86 1.42 4.79 -1.57
C CYS A 86 2.30 3.73 -2.22
N MET A 87 3.06 2.98 -1.42
CA MET A 87 3.94 1.92 -1.88
C MET A 87 3.88 0.71 -0.96
N LEU A 88 4.08 -0.45 -1.55
CA LEU A 88 4.39 -1.69 -0.83
C LEU A 88 5.90 -1.78 -0.69
N ASP A 89 6.39 -1.92 0.52
CA ASP A 89 7.79 -2.12 0.85
C ASP A 89 7.97 -3.49 1.50
N ILE A 90 8.90 -4.29 0.98
CA ILE A 90 9.13 -5.67 1.40
C ILE A 90 10.54 -5.77 1.92
N ASP A 91 10.68 -5.93 3.22
CA ASP A 91 11.96 -6.18 3.87
C ASP A 91 12.29 -7.68 3.77
N GLU A 92 13.45 -8.01 3.21
CA GLU A 92 13.97 -9.37 3.09
C GLU A 92 15.22 -9.52 3.98
N GLU A 93 15.23 -10.56 4.79
CA GLU A 93 16.38 -10.98 5.57
C GLU A 93 16.74 -12.41 5.20
N GLU A 94 17.98 -12.65 4.79
CA GLU A 94 18.53 -13.97 4.46
C GLU A 94 19.40 -14.48 5.62
N ARG A 95 19.16 -15.73 6.04
CA ARG A 95 19.99 -16.41 7.05
C ARG A 95 20.44 -17.76 6.53
N GLU A 96 21.74 -18.02 6.59
CA GLU A 96 22.29 -19.32 6.26
C GLU A 96 21.93 -20.34 7.33
N ILE A 97 21.49 -21.54 6.89
CA ILE A 97 21.21 -22.67 7.76
C ILE A 97 22.52 -23.43 7.96
N MET A 98 23.01 -23.42 9.19
CA MET A 98 24.22 -24.16 9.58
C MET A 98 23.85 -25.55 10.12
N ARG A 99 24.77 -26.48 10.06
CA ARG A 99 24.70 -27.79 10.70
C ARG A 99 25.81 -27.91 11.74
N GLU A 100 25.60 -28.73 12.73
CA GLU A 100 26.64 -29.10 13.69
C GLU A 100 27.59 -30.13 13.04
N GLY A 101 28.86 -29.76 12.93
CA GLY A 101 29.95 -30.63 12.48
C GLY A 101 30.34 -31.68 13.55
N ARG A 102 31.26 -32.59 13.18
CA ARG A 102 31.71 -33.65 14.09
C ARG A 102 32.40 -33.15 15.34
N ASP A 103 32.99 -31.98 15.28
CA ASP A 103 33.76 -31.35 16.38
C ASP A 103 32.90 -30.35 17.17
N GLY A 104 31.58 -30.30 16.93
CA GLY A 104 30.65 -29.34 17.57
C GLY A 104 30.72 -27.93 16.97
N GLU A 105 31.46 -27.71 15.91
CA GLU A 105 31.51 -26.42 15.20
C GLU A 105 30.35 -26.31 14.21
N GLN A 106 29.95 -25.06 13.92
CA GLN A 106 28.92 -24.78 12.93
C GLN A 106 29.51 -24.86 11.51
N GLU A 107 28.97 -25.74 10.69
CA GLU A 107 29.40 -25.95 9.30
C GLU A 107 28.27 -25.59 8.33
N SER A 108 28.64 -24.98 7.20
CA SER A 108 27.72 -24.76 6.07
C SER A 108 27.35 -26.07 5.40
N TYR A 109 26.14 -26.12 4.85
CA TYR A 109 25.77 -27.17 3.91
C TYR A 109 26.50 -26.97 2.58
N ASN A 110 26.68 -28.06 1.82
CA ASN A 110 27.20 -27.98 0.46
C ASN A 110 26.20 -28.65 -0.52
N PRO A 111 25.46 -27.88 -1.33
CA PRO A 111 25.48 -26.41 -1.43
C PRO A 111 24.87 -25.73 -0.18
N PRO A 112 25.18 -24.45 0.08
CA PRO A 112 24.63 -23.68 1.18
C PRO A 112 23.09 -23.64 1.12
N ARG A 113 22.47 -23.62 2.30
CA ARG A 113 21.00 -23.53 2.45
C ARG A 113 20.66 -22.28 3.22
N PHE A 114 19.56 -21.63 2.84
CA PHE A 114 19.15 -20.37 3.42
C PHE A 114 17.70 -20.41 3.84
N THR A 115 17.39 -19.70 4.92
CA THR A 115 16.03 -19.34 5.31
C THR A 115 15.86 -17.86 5.02
N TYR A 116 14.80 -17.54 4.31
CA TYR A 116 14.42 -16.16 3.98
C TYR A 116 13.27 -15.73 4.87
N TYR A 117 13.34 -14.50 5.38
CA TYR A 117 12.31 -13.89 6.22
C TYR A 117 11.82 -12.64 5.52
N TYR A 118 10.49 -12.50 5.39
CA TYR A 118 9.87 -11.35 4.73
C TYR A 118 8.94 -10.61 5.67
N ASP A 119 9.08 -9.30 5.71
CA ASP A 119 8.18 -8.37 6.35
C ASP A 119 7.60 -7.41 5.31
N PHE A 120 6.27 -7.32 5.28
CA PHE A 120 5.54 -6.49 4.31
C PHE A 120 5.03 -5.23 4.99
N TYR A 121 5.33 -4.08 4.40
CA TYR A 121 4.92 -2.78 4.91
C TYR A 121 4.16 -2.01 3.84
N ILE A 122 3.11 -1.30 4.27
CA ILE A 122 2.53 -0.22 3.49
C ILE A 122 3.12 1.09 3.99
N VAL A 123 3.55 1.90 3.03
CA VAL A 123 4.06 3.24 3.25
C VAL A 123 3.16 4.21 2.50
N ILE A 124 2.44 5.04 3.23
CA ILE A 124 1.54 6.06 2.69
C ILE A 124 2.18 7.42 2.95
N HIS A 125 2.49 8.15 1.90
CA HIS A 125 2.96 9.52 2.02
C HIS A 125 1.77 10.48 2.00
N VAL A 126 1.74 11.39 2.94
CA VAL A 126 0.63 12.34 3.13
C VAL A 126 1.12 13.77 3.32
N ARG A 127 0.25 14.73 3.06
CA ARG A 127 0.46 16.14 3.43
C ARG A 127 -0.24 16.42 4.75
N ASN A 128 0.48 16.22 5.84
CA ASN A 128 0.00 16.54 7.16
C ASN A 128 1.04 17.42 7.87
N PRO A 129 0.65 18.44 8.66
CA PRO A 129 1.62 19.33 9.32
C PRO A 129 2.49 18.65 10.38
N TYR A 130 2.13 17.45 10.84
CA TYR A 130 2.80 16.77 11.94
C TYR A 130 3.52 15.48 11.53
N PHE A 131 3.20 14.94 10.35
CA PHE A 131 3.83 13.75 9.79
C PHE A 131 3.61 13.71 8.28
N ASP A 132 4.55 13.19 7.55
CA ASP A 132 4.54 13.03 6.10
C ASP A 132 4.42 11.57 5.65
N GLU A 133 4.60 10.64 6.59
CA GLU A 133 4.60 9.22 6.32
C GLU A 133 3.79 8.44 7.37
N ILE A 134 3.02 7.48 6.88
CA ILE A 134 2.34 6.45 7.64
C ILE A 134 2.90 5.11 7.20
N ARG A 135 3.73 4.49 8.04
CA ARG A 135 4.34 3.18 7.77
C ARG A 135 3.80 2.15 8.75
N PHE A 136 3.20 1.08 8.25
CA PHE A 136 2.72 -0.01 9.08
C PHE A 136 2.93 -1.36 8.41
N LYS A 137 3.03 -2.40 9.25
CA LYS A 137 3.27 -3.76 8.84
C LYS A 137 1.97 -4.48 8.54
N LEU A 138 1.93 -5.24 7.43
CA LEU A 138 0.77 -6.05 7.03
C LEU A 138 0.76 -7.40 7.74
N ASN A 139 1.91 -8.09 7.75
CA ASN A 139 2.02 -9.41 8.32
C ASN A 139 2.35 -9.34 9.82
N ARG A 140 1.54 -10.00 10.65
CA ARG A 140 1.78 -10.09 12.10
C ARG A 140 3.04 -10.89 12.43
N ARG A 141 3.26 -11.98 11.72
CA ARG A 141 4.46 -12.81 11.83
C ARG A 141 5.25 -12.71 10.54
N ARG A 142 6.57 -12.77 10.63
CA ARG A 142 7.43 -12.85 9.45
C ARG A 142 7.04 -14.05 8.61
N VAL A 143 6.98 -13.88 7.31
CA VAL A 143 6.88 -15.00 6.38
C VAL A 143 8.26 -15.65 6.33
N GLU A 144 8.32 -16.92 6.71
CA GLU A 144 9.56 -17.69 6.79
C GLU A 144 9.57 -18.77 5.70
N ILE A 145 10.58 -18.73 4.86
CA ILE A 145 10.70 -19.62 3.71
C ILE A 145 12.04 -20.31 3.73
N ASP A 146 12.01 -21.62 3.95
CA ASP A 146 13.19 -22.48 3.87
C ASP A 146 13.44 -22.89 2.42
N SER A 147 14.55 -22.41 1.85
CA SER A 147 14.95 -22.72 0.46
C SER A 147 15.10 -24.21 0.20
N SER A 148 15.39 -25.01 1.22
CA SER A 148 15.58 -26.46 1.06
C SER A 148 14.29 -27.19 0.65
N ARG A 149 13.13 -26.65 0.99
CA ARG A 149 11.81 -27.21 0.61
C ARG A 149 11.58 -27.17 -0.89
N TYR A 150 12.16 -26.21 -1.57
CA TYR A 150 11.97 -25.96 -3.01
C TYR A 150 13.09 -26.56 -3.87
N MET A 151 14.24 -26.88 -3.27
CA MET A 151 15.35 -27.56 -3.97
C MET A 151 15.09 -29.05 -4.23
N SER A 152 14.21 -29.70 -3.46
CA SER A 152 13.99 -31.12 -3.58
C SER A 152 13.04 -31.53 -4.72
N SER A 153 12.33 -30.63 -5.35
CA SER A 153 11.39 -30.94 -6.44
C SER A 153 12.05 -31.02 -7.83
N SER A 154 13.28 -30.55 -7.99
CA SER A 154 13.98 -30.57 -9.28
C SER A 154 14.83 -31.83 -9.53
N SER A 155 14.91 -32.78 -8.57
CA SER A 155 15.72 -33.99 -8.71
C SER A 155 14.96 -35.25 -9.14
N VAL A 156 13.65 -35.19 -9.36
CA VAL A 156 12.86 -36.31 -9.88
C VAL A 156 12.62 -36.14 -11.37
N GLY A 157 13.57 -36.52 -12.20
CA GLY A 157 13.33 -36.53 -13.64
C GLY A 157 14.53 -36.73 -14.55
N ARG A 158 15.64 -37.31 -14.08
CA ARG A 158 16.60 -37.87 -15.00
C ARG A 158 16.45 -39.40 -15.06
N ARG A 159 15.41 -39.88 -15.69
CA ARG A 159 15.47 -41.19 -16.36
C ARG A 159 16.13 -41.01 -17.70
N SER A 160 17.29 -41.65 -17.81
CA SER A 160 17.98 -41.88 -19.06
C SER A 160 17.04 -42.51 -20.10
N GLY A 161 16.82 -41.77 -21.16
CA GLY A 161 16.26 -42.26 -22.39
C GLY A 161 17.08 -41.65 -23.51
N MET A 162 18.08 -42.38 -23.98
CA MET A 162 18.65 -42.14 -25.30
C MET A 162 17.51 -42.24 -26.30
N ASP A 163 17.28 -41.16 -27.02
CA ASP A 163 16.85 -41.28 -28.41
C ASP A 163 17.35 -40.06 -29.18
N ARG A 164 18.18 -40.40 -30.15
CA ARG A 164 18.59 -39.57 -31.28
C ARG A 164 17.34 -39.26 -32.10
N PHE A 165 17.18 -38.04 -32.55
CA PHE A 165 16.94 -37.71 -33.97
C PHE A 165 16.64 -36.21 -34.14
N ASN A 166 17.58 -35.57 -34.81
CA ASN A 166 17.44 -34.84 -36.07
C ASN A 166 16.68 -33.50 -36.09
N ASN A 167 17.47 -32.49 -36.22
CA ASN A 167 17.57 -31.44 -37.24
C ASN A 167 16.26 -30.87 -37.85
N ASN A 168 16.31 -29.61 -37.92
CA ASN A 168 15.83 -28.59 -38.87
C ASN A 168 14.82 -27.57 -38.32
N ASN A 169 15.36 -26.39 -38.17
CA ASN A 169 15.15 -25.20 -39.01
C ASN A 169 13.89 -24.36 -38.78
N ASP A 170 14.18 -23.06 -38.73
CA ASP A 170 13.36 -21.91 -39.07
C ASP A 170 12.37 -21.38 -38.02
N GLY A 171 12.74 -20.23 -37.44
CA GLY A 171 12.25 -19.02 -38.01
C GLY A 171 11.42 -18.15 -37.04
N PHE A 172 11.94 -17.00 -36.71
CA PHE A 172 11.22 -15.75 -36.48
C PHE A 172 10.15 -15.66 -35.37
N GLY A 173 10.41 -14.77 -34.47
CA GLY A 173 9.37 -14.22 -33.58
C GLY A 173 9.93 -13.19 -32.62
N LEU A 174 10.36 -12.05 -33.14
CA LEU A 174 10.50 -10.83 -32.35
C LEU A 174 9.14 -10.44 -31.78
N GLY A 175 9.01 -10.45 -30.48
CA GLY A 175 7.87 -9.90 -29.75
C GLY A 175 8.39 -9.08 -28.59
N GLN A 176 8.58 -7.81 -28.85
CA GLN A 176 8.76 -6.76 -27.84
C GLN A 176 7.62 -6.82 -26.82
N ILE A 177 7.95 -6.88 -25.56
CA ILE A 177 7.18 -6.19 -24.55
C ILE A 177 8.16 -5.43 -23.66
N LEU A 178 8.27 -4.17 -23.99
CA LEU A 178 8.77 -3.14 -23.11
C LEU A 178 7.74 -2.89 -22.01
N GLY A 179 8.19 -2.78 -20.79
CA GLY A 179 7.41 -2.10 -19.77
C GLY A 179 7.36 -2.83 -18.44
N GLY A 180 8.28 -2.55 -17.57
CA GLY A 180 8.20 -3.01 -16.18
C GLY A 180 9.48 -2.72 -15.44
N ILE A 181 9.53 -1.60 -14.90
CA ILE A 181 10.53 -0.85 -14.18
C ILE A 181 11.33 -1.71 -13.20
N ALA A 182 12.59 -1.70 -13.42
CA ALA A 182 13.63 -2.14 -12.52
C ALA A 182 13.53 -1.43 -11.16
N SER A 183 13.30 -2.22 -10.13
CA SER A 183 13.95 -1.97 -8.85
C SER A 183 15.08 -3.00 -8.78
N GLY A 184 16.22 -2.57 -9.25
CA GLY A 184 17.40 -3.38 -9.30
C GLY A 184 17.96 -3.62 -7.93
N VAL A 185 17.99 -4.86 -7.51
CA VAL A 185 19.03 -5.33 -6.62
C VAL A 185 20.00 -6.11 -7.48
N ALA A 186 21.08 -5.43 -7.83
CA ALA A 186 22.25 -6.08 -8.39
C ALA A 186 22.86 -6.96 -7.28
N SER A 187 22.48 -8.22 -7.25
CA SER A 187 23.15 -9.24 -6.47
C SER A 187 23.83 -10.19 -7.44
N GLY A 188 25.14 -10.25 -7.27
CA GLY A 188 26.16 -10.84 -8.11
C GLY A 188 25.88 -12.22 -8.67
N LEU A 189 26.47 -12.39 -9.81
CA LEU A 189 26.72 -13.61 -10.56
C LEU A 189 27.20 -14.77 -9.67
N ALA A 190 26.28 -15.65 -9.27
CA ALA A 190 26.59 -17.02 -8.92
C ALA A 190 25.37 -17.86 -9.33
N GLY A 191 25.55 -18.73 -10.32
CA GLY A 191 24.53 -19.63 -10.84
C GLY A 191 24.11 -20.67 -9.81
N GLY A 192 23.21 -20.28 -8.93
CA GLY A 192 22.50 -21.16 -8.01
C GLY A 192 21.00 -21.04 -8.32
N ASN A 193 20.30 -22.14 -8.25
CA ASN A 193 18.87 -22.26 -8.43
C ASN A 193 18.17 -21.25 -7.51
N ARG A 194 17.86 -20.05 -8.02
CA ARG A 194 17.26 -18.96 -7.20
C ARG A 194 15.87 -19.42 -6.81
N TYR A 195 15.66 -19.49 -5.51
CA TYR A 195 14.34 -19.63 -4.92
C TYR A 195 13.47 -18.44 -5.35
N ASN A 196 12.24 -18.72 -5.81
CA ASN A 196 11.25 -17.69 -6.10
C ASN A 196 10.27 -17.60 -4.93
N PRO A 197 10.27 -16.51 -4.14
CA PRO A 197 9.40 -16.36 -2.98
C PRO A 197 7.91 -16.36 -3.35
N GLU A 198 7.57 -16.02 -4.59
CA GLU A 198 6.19 -16.03 -5.07
C GLU A 198 5.58 -17.45 -5.18
N MET A 199 6.37 -18.49 -5.00
CA MET A 199 5.87 -19.86 -4.89
C MET A 199 5.26 -20.15 -3.50
N ASP A 200 5.62 -19.35 -2.50
CA ASP A 200 5.07 -19.47 -1.16
C ASP A 200 3.68 -18.80 -1.08
N VAL A 201 2.75 -19.45 -0.37
CA VAL A 201 1.35 -19.00 -0.29
C VAL A 201 1.23 -17.74 0.56
N ASP A 202 1.95 -17.70 1.70
CA ASP A 202 1.88 -16.57 2.63
C ASP A 202 2.55 -15.34 2.03
N TYR A 203 3.68 -15.52 1.32
CA TYR A 203 4.34 -14.45 0.59
C TYR A 203 3.41 -13.80 -0.45
N ARG A 204 2.77 -14.62 -1.28
CA ARG A 204 1.82 -14.13 -2.29
C ARG A 204 0.65 -13.41 -1.66
N HIS A 205 0.08 -13.98 -0.60
CA HIS A 205 -1.05 -13.41 0.11
C HIS A 205 -0.76 -11.97 0.57
N TYR A 206 0.35 -11.75 1.28
CA TYR A 206 0.70 -10.40 1.75
C TYR A 206 1.12 -9.46 0.63
N LYS A 207 1.76 -9.98 -0.42
CA LYS A 207 2.09 -9.19 -1.60
C LYS A 207 0.84 -8.71 -2.33
N GLU A 208 -0.11 -9.61 -2.60
CA GLU A 208 -1.38 -9.30 -3.26
C GLU A 208 -2.21 -8.31 -2.42
N MET A 209 -2.30 -8.52 -1.11
CA MET A 209 -2.96 -7.59 -0.18
C MET A 209 -2.32 -6.21 -0.23
N GLY A 210 -1.00 -6.12 -0.21
CA GLY A 210 -0.30 -4.84 -0.27
C GLY A 210 -0.49 -4.11 -1.59
N GLU A 211 -0.48 -4.82 -2.71
CA GLU A 211 -0.75 -4.26 -4.03
C GLU A 211 -2.21 -3.81 -4.17
N GLU A 212 -3.17 -4.55 -3.60
CA GLU A 212 -4.57 -4.15 -3.55
C GLU A 212 -4.76 -2.85 -2.77
N ILE A 213 -4.19 -2.76 -1.56
CA ILE A 213 -4.21 -1.55 -0.73
C ILE A 213 -3.65 -0.36 -1.51
N ARG A 214 -2.47 -0.53 -2.13
CA ARG A 214 -1.84 0.50 -2.94
C ARG A 214 -2.72 0.97 -4.08
N ALA A 215 -3.28 0.03 -4.84
CA ALA A 215 -4.14 0.33 -5.98
C ALA A 215 -5.40 1.10 -5.54
N GLN A 216 -6.08 0.65 -4.50
CA GLN A 216 -7.30 1.28 -3.98
C GLN A 216 -7.04 2.69 -3.47
N LEU A 217 -5.99 2.92 -2.67
CA LEU A 217 -5.65 4.26 -2.16
C LEU A 217 -5.28 5.23 -3.28
N LEU A 218 -4.55 4.77 -4.30
CA LEU A 218 -4.21 5.61 -5.43
C LEU A 218 -5.44 5.93 -6.29
N GLN A 219 -6.37 5.01 -6.41
CA GLN A 219 -7.63 5.20 -7.12
C GLN A 219 -8.51 6.26 -6.42
N VAL A 220 -8.83 6.10 -5.14
CA VAL A 220 -9.67 7.05 -4.40
C VAL A 220 -9.03 8.45 -4.33
N ARG A 221 -7.71 8.53 -4.24
CA ARG A 221 -6.97 9.78 -4.35
C ARG A 221 -7.19 10.45 -5.72
N GLN A 222 -7.12 9.68 -6.80
CA GLN A 222 -7.30 10.21 -8.15
C GLN A 222 -8.73 10.72 -8.33
N GLU A 223 -9.71 9.97 -7.89
CA GLU A 223 -11.12 10.35 -7.91
C GLU A 223 -11.37 11.63 -7.11
N ALA A 224 -10.80 11.74 -5.90
CA ALA A 224 -10.89 12.95 -5.08
C ALA A 224 -10.30 14.21 -5.78
N ARG A 225 -9.20 14.02 -6.51
CA ARG A 225 -8.58 15.13 -7.30
C ARG A 225 -9.43 15.53 -8.49
N GLU A 226 -9.96 14.57 -9.20
CA GLU A 226 -10.84 14.82 -10.37
C GLU A 226 -12.12 15.54 -9.93
N ASN A 227 -12.73 15.10 -8.82
CA ASN A 227 -13.88 15.75 -8.24
C ASN A 227 -13.57 17.20 -7.80
N ALA A 228 -12.41 17.44 -7.20
CA ALA A 228 -11.98 18.79 -6.81
C ALA A 228 -11.78 19.70 -8.04
N VAL A 229 -11.18 19.17 -9.10
CA VAL A 229 -11.01 19.91 -10.37
C VAL A 229 -12.37 20.20 -11.01
N ALA A 230 -13.28 19.22 -11.06
CA ALA A 230 -14.62 19.40 -11.59
C ALA A 230 -15.43 20.43 -10.79
N ALA A 231 -15.31 20.41 -9.44
CA ALA A 231 -15.97 21.39 -8.58
C ALA A 231 -15.41 22.82 -8.74
N SER A 232 -14.12 22.96 -9.08
CA SER A 232 -13.45 24.23 -9.31
C SER A 232 -13.55 24.74 -10.74
N ALA A 233 -14.07 23.92 -11.67
CA ALA A 233 -14.23 24.33 -13.05
C ALA A 233 -15.18 25.55 -13.18
N PRO A 234 -14.83 26.57 -13.98
CA PRO A 234 -15.68 27.72 -14.15
C PRO A 234 -17.02 27.27 -14.76
N LYS A 235 -18.10 27.50 -14.04
CA LYS A 235 -19.45 27.22 -14.55
C LYS A 235 -19.71 28.17 -15.72
N THR A 236 -19.95 27.60 -16.89
CA THR A 236 -20.31 28.41 -18.09
C THR A 236 -21.75 28.85 -17.98
N ALA A 237 -22.01 30.15 -18.17
CA ALA A 237 -23.37 30.67 -18.26
C ALA A 237 -24.01 30.12 -19.54
N VAL A 238 -25.19 29.52 -19.41
CA VAL A 238 -25.99 29.00 -20.52
C VAL A 238 -27.33 29.72 -20.59
N THR A 239 -27.84 29.91 -21.81
CA THR A 239 -29.18 30.44 -21.99
C THR A 239 -30.21 29.34 -21.80
N CYS A 240 -31.10 29.53 -20.84
CA CYS A 240 -32.13 28.55 -20.53
C CYS A 240 -33.09 28.38 -21.72
N PRO A 241 -33.29 27.19 -22.24
CA PRO A 241 -34.20 26.97 -23.37
C PRO A 241 -35.67 27.15 -23.00
N TYR A 242 -36.01 27.16 -21.70
CA TYR A 242 -37.37 27.26 -21.23
C TYR A 242 -37.83 28.70 -20.93
N CYS A 243 -36.95 29.51 -20.31
CA CYS A 243 -37.30 30.89 -19.95
C CYS A 243 -36.45 31.96 -20.62
N GLY A 244 -35.43 31.60 -21.43
CA GLY A 244 -34.55 32.49 -22.12
C GLY A 244 -33.55 33.28 -21.27
N ALA A 245 -33.52 33.05 -19.95
CA ALA A 245 -32.58 33.71 -19.07
C ALA A 245 -31.17 33.13 -19.23
N THR A 246 -30.15 33.97 -19.25
CA THR A 246 -28.76 33.53 -19.17
C THR A 246 -28.40 33.33 -17.70
N THR A 247 -28.14 32.09 -17.30
CA THR A 247 -27.86 31.71 -15.93
C THR A 247 -26.78 30.65 -15.86
N MET A 248 -26.19 30.47 -14.69
CA MET A 248 -25.35 29.33 -14.40
C MET A 248 -26.22 28.17 -13.90
N PRO A 249 -25.95 26.93 -14.31
CA PRO A 249 -26.62 25.76 -13.73
C PRO A 249 -26.42 25.74 -12.22
N ASP A 250 -27.50 25.49 -11.47
CA ASP A 250 -27.41 25.20 -10.04
C ASP A 250 -26.74 23.84 -9.75
N ALA A 251 -26.68 23.42 -8.48
CA ALA A 251 -26.08 22.14 -8.08
C ALA A 251 -26.81 20.92 -8.68
N SER A 252 -28.06 21.10 -9.10
CA SER A 252 -28.90 20.05 -9.72
C SER A 252 -28.88 20.12 -11.26
N GLY A 253 -28.10 21.05 -11.86
CA GLY A 253 -28.04 21.27 -13.28
C GLY A 253 -29.27 22.00 -13.84
N CYS A 254 -30.03 22.68 -12.99
CA CYS A 254 -31.26 23.37 -13.34
C CYS A 254 -31.07 24.90 -13.44
N CYS A 255 -32.00 25.53 -14.15
CA CYS A 255 -32.06 27.00 -14.26
C CYS A 255 -32.50 27.62 -12.93
N GLU A 256 -31.74 28.53 -12.38
CA GLU A 256 -32.00 29.24 -11.13
C GLU A 256 -33.33 30.04 -11.17
N TYR A 257 -33.79 30.48 -12.36
CA TYR A 257 -34.99 31.29 -12.53
C TYR A 257 -36.29 30.47 -12.71
N CYS A 258 -36.24 29.35 -13.44
CA CYS A 258 -37.44 28.58 -13.75
C CYS A 258 -37.39 27.11 -13.35
N GLY A 259 -36.27 26.64 -12.82
CA GLY A 259 -36.08 25.26 -12.40
C GLY A 259 -35.97 24.24 -13.55
N GLY A 260 -35.97 24.67 -14.80
CA GLY A 260 -35.83 23.79 -15.98
C GLY A 260 -34.42 23.24 -16.09
N ALA A 261 -34.28 21.94 -16.47
CA ALA A 261 -32.97 21.31 -16.64
C ALA A 261 -32.17 21.98 -17.78
N LEU A 262 -30.91 22.35 -17.48
CA LEU A 262 -30.03 23.01 -18.44
C LEU A 262 -29.06 22.06 -19.13
N ASN A 263 -29.06 20.78 -18.71
CA ASN A 263 -28.27 19.72 -19.32
C ASN A 263 -29.14 19.05 -20.40
N GLY A 264 -28.88 19.43 -21.64
CA GLY A 264 -29.42 18.78 -22.84
C GLY A 264 -28.28 18.27 -23.70
#